data_d7ab30e49ab514ed6c16575b511cce52
#
_entry.id   d7ab30e49ab514ed6c16575b511cce52
#
_cell.length_a   1.000
_cell.length_b   1.000
_cell.length_c   1.000
_cell.angle_alpha   90.00
_cell.angle_beta   90.00
_cell.angle_gamma   90.00
#
_symmetry.space_group_name_H-M   'P 1'
#
loop_
_entity.id
_entity.type
_entity.pdbx_description
1 polymer ?
#
loop_
_entity_poly.entity_id
_entity_poly.type
_entity_poly.pdbx_seq_one_letter_code
_entity_poly.pdbx_strand_id
1 'polypeptide(L)'
;MTNVSIENGNHLNIKIDGNIELPKIIFSNSLGTDTRMWDPQIEAMKNSFCTIRYDTRGHGQSSPVEGPYSFEMLENDVITILDALEIDKAHFVGLSIGGMTSLGLALKHQSRFNKIICCAARADNPPPFVESWNQRIAIIEEKGTEGVVDGSIERWYSDEFRLNKSNEQIVDLSKDMIKLTSSNGYIGCAHALKTLNYLKELSTVNRQMLFISGEKDMGAPAIAMEEMSHLTPNSKYVCI
;
A
#
# COMPACT_ATOMS: atom_id res chain seq x y z
N MET A 1 -3.89 -11.27 17.17
CA MET A 1 -4.24 -11.13 15.74
C MET A 1 -5.75 -11.15 15.66
N THR A 2 -6.34 -10.25 14.97
CA THR A 2 -7.80 -10.15 14.81
C THR A 2 -8.10 -10.22 13.32
N ASN A 3 -9.14 -10.98 12.95
CA ASN A 3 -9.57 -11.07 11.57
C ASN A 3 -10.83 -10.22 11.37
N VAL A 4 -10.88 -9.46 10.30
CA VAL A 4 -12.07 -8.76 9.83
C VAL A 4 -12.64 -9.53 8.65
N SER A 5 -13.91 -9.92 8.76
CA SER A 5 -14.60 -10.65 7.68
C SER A 5 -14.86 -9.72 6.50
N ILE A 6 -14.62 -10.24 5.32
CA ILE A 6 -14.97 -9.63 4.03
C ILE A 6 -15.89 -10.61 3.26
N GLU A 7 -16.21 -10.28 2.02
CA GLU A 7 -17.12 -11.06 1.18
C GLU A 7 -16.77 -12.56 1.08
N ASN A 8 -17.78 -13.39 0.88
CA ASN A 8 -17.67 -14.83 0.61
C ASN A 8 -16.95 -15.64 1.69
N GLY A 9 -17.02 -15.20 2.98
CA GLY A 9 -16.38 -15.88 4.08
C GLY A 9 -14.86 -15.71 4.17
N ASN A 10 -14.29 -14.83 3.36
CA ASN A 10 -12.90 -14.44 3.42
C ASN A 10 -12.65 -13.46 4.58
N HIS A 11 -11.38 -13.23 4.90
CA HIS A 11 -10.99 -12.31 5.96
C HIS A 11 -9.73 -11.52 5.62
N LEU A 12 -9.57 -10.39 6.28
CA LEU A 12 -8.34 -9.63 6.36
C LEU A 12 -7.73 -9.82 7.74
N ASN A 13 -6.44 -10.16 7.78
CA ASN A 13 -5.67 -10.18 9.01
C ASN A 13 -5.32 -8.75 9.41
N ILE A 14 -5.59 -8.38 10.66
CA ILE A 14 -5.26 -7.07 11.20
C ILE A 14 -4.41 -7.18 12.46
N LYS A 15 -3.55 -6.19 12.68
CA LYS A 15 -2.79 -5.98 13.91
C LYS A 15 -3.07 -4.60 14.44
N ILE A 16 -3.34 -4.51 15.74
CA ILE A 16 -3.61 -3.25 16.44
C ILE A 16 -2.56 -3.11 17.53
N ASP A 17 -1.88 -1.96 17.55
CA ASP A 17 -0.87 -1.62 18.55
C ASP A 17 -1.17 -0.23 19.14
N GLY A 18 -0.80 -0.02 20.40
CA GLY A 18 -1.07 1.21 21.14
C GLY A 18 -2.43 1.21 21.86
N ASN A 19 -2.71 2.30 22.57
CA ASN A 19 -3.96 2.43 23.31
C ASN A 19 -5.12 2.79 22.37
N ILE A 20 -6.24 2.06 22.48
CA ILE A 20 -7.44 2.26 21.63
C ILE A 20 -8.07 3.65 21.79
N GLU A 21 -7.86 4.35 22.91
CA GLU A 21 -8.36 5.71 23.11
C GLU A 21 -7.59 6.78 22.33
N LEU A 22 -6.38 6.47 21.86
CA LEU A 22 -5.56 7.37 21.06
C LEU A 22 -6.13 7.58 19.64
N PRO A 23 -5.74 8.67 18.94
CA PRO A 23 -6.09 8.86 17.54
C PRO A 23 -5.70 7.65 16.69
N LYS A 24 -6.60 7.19 15.81
CA LYS A 24 -6.42 6.00 14.98
C LYS A 24 -5.64 6.34 13.71
N ILE A 25 -4.70 5.46 13.35
CA ILE A 25 -3.96 5.53 12.09
C ILE A 25 -3.89 4.14 11.43
N ILE A 26 -4.32 4.06 10.19
CA ILE A 26 -4.29 2.82 9.39
C ILE A 26 -3.10 2.85 8.46
N PHE A 27 -2.39 1.72 8.37
CA PHE A 27 -1.25 1.51 7.48
C PHE A 27 -1.60 0.48 6.41
N SER A 28 -1.42 0.85 5.15
CA SER A 28 -1.64 0.02 3.97
C SER A 28 -0.32 -0.27 3.26
N ASN A 29 -0.08 -1.55 3.00
CA ASN A 29 1.19 -2.11 2.58
C ASN A 29 1.51 -1.85 1.10
N SER A 30 2.77 -2.05 0.73
CA SER A 30 3.19 -2.24 -0.66
C SER A 30 2.75 -3.61 -1.19
N LEU A 31 2.63 -3.74 -2.52
CA LEU A 31 2.40 -5.03 -3.17
C LEU A 31 3.53 -6.01 -2.86
N GLY A 32 3.19 -7.23 -2.50
CA GLY A 32 4.15 -8.27 -2.14
C GLY A 32 4.71 -8.14 -0.73
N THR A 33 4.09 -7.32 0.14
CA THR A 33 4.50 -7.18 1.54
C THR A 33 3.34 -7.42 2.49
N ASP A 34 3.62 -7.54 3.77
CA ASP A 34 2.63 -7.74 4.84
C ASP A 34 2.81 -6.71 5.98
N THR A 35 2.04 -6.84 7.04
CA THR A 35 2.05 -5.90 8.19
C THR A 35 3.42 -5.69 8.81
N ARG A 36 4.39 -6.61 8.64
CA ARG A 36 5.75 -6.53 9.22
C ARG A 36 6.58 -5.40 8.61
N MET A 37 6.28 -4.97 7.38
CA MET A 37 7.00 -3.85 6.76
C MET A 37 6.93 -2.55 7.56
N TRP A 38 5.90 -2.41 8.40
CA TRP A 38 5.64 -1.22 9.21
C TRP A 38 6.19 -1.30 10.65
N ASP A 39 6.80 -2.42 11.06
CA ASP A 39 7.27 -2.61 12.44
C ASP A 39 8.13 -1.43 12.97
N PRO A 40 9.08 -0.84 12.20
CA PRO A 40 9.85 0.30 12.67
C PRO A 40 9.00 1.55 12.93
N GLN A 41 7.99 1.83 12.07
CA GLN A 41 7.11 2.97 12.21
C GLN A 41 6.16 2.81 13.39
N ILE A 42 5.67 1.58 13.60
CA ILE A 42 4.78 1.27 14.72
C ILE A 42 5.50 1.48 16.05
N GLU A 43 6.72 1.00 16.16
CA GLU A 43 7.53 1.17 17.39
C GLU A 43 7.68 2.65 17.75
N ALA A 44 7.86 3.51 16.76
CA ALA A 44 7.97 4.96 16.97
C ALA A 44 6.63 5.64 17.30
N MET A 45 5.48 5.07 16.89
CA MET A 45 4.18 5.74 16.92
C MET A 45 3.20 5.20 17.95
N LYS A 46 3.34 3.98 18.42
CA LYS A 46 2.37 3.28 19.31
C LYS A 46 2.06 4.01 20.62
N ASN A 47 2.92 4.92 21.08
CA ASN A 47 2.67 5.72 22.27
C ASN A 47 1.81 6.97 22.01
N SER A 48 1.65 7.38 20.75
CA SER A 48 0.91 8.57 20.33
C SER A 48 -0.35 8.25 19.51
N PHE A 49 -0.42 7.05 18.95
CA PHE A 49 -1.51 6.59 18.11
C PHE A 49 -1.92 5.15 18.44
N CYS A 50 -3.20 4.86 18.24
CA CYS A 50 -3.66 3.50 18.03
C CYS A 50 -3.40 3.16 16.57
N THR A 51 -2.41 2.31 16.30
CA THR A 51 -1.99 1.95 14.96
C THR A 51 -2.67 0.66 14.52
N ILE A 52 -3.23 0.67 13.32
CA ILE A 52 -3.94 -0.45 12.72
C ILE A 52 -3.22 -0.79 11.42
N ARG A 53 -2.72 -2.00 11.33
CA ARG A 53 -2.10 -2.56 10.12
C ARG A 53 -2.94 -3.71 9.63
N TYR A 54 -3.01 -3.89 8.33
CA TYR A 54 -3.68 -5.04 7.74
C TYR A 54 -2.89 -5.64 6.60
N ASP A 55 -2.99 -6.93 6.42
CA ASP A 55 -2.49 -7.60 5.23
C ASP A 55 -3.52 -7.40 4.11
N THR A 56 -3.09 -6.86 2.98
CA THR A 56 -3.93 -6.74 1.79
C THR A 56 -4.45 -8.13 1.38
N ARG A 57 -5.65 -8.22 0.80
CA ARG A 57 -6.19 -9.48 0.29
C ARG A 57 -5.15 -10.26 -0.51
N GLY A 58 -5.00 -11.55 -0.23
CA GLY A 58 -4.01 -12.43 -0.86
C GLY A 58 -2.57 -12.26 -0.39
N HIS A 59 -2.32 -11.40 0.63
CA HIS A 59 -1.00 -11.16 1.21
C HIS A 59 -0.98 -11.62 2.68
N GLY A 60 0.21 -11.91 3.19
CA GLY A 60 0.44 -12.28 4.57
C GLY A 60 -0.52 -13.37 5.06
N GLN A 61 -1.34 -13.05 6.05
CA GLN A 61 -2.32 -13.97 6.64
C GLN A 61 -3.78 -13.65 6.22
N SER A 62 -3.98 -12.71 5.31
CA SER A 62 -5.30 -12.44 4.71
C SER A 62 -5.66 -13.51 3.69
N SER A 63 -6.97 -13.78 3.54
CA SER A 63 -7.47 -14.80 2.59
C SER A 63 -6.97 -14.57 1.17
N PRO A 64 -6.54 -15.62 0.47
CA PRO A 64 -6.12 -15.57 -0.93
C PRO A 64 -7.36 -15.52 -1.87
N VAL A 65 -8.02 -14.37 -1.90
CA VAL A 65 -9.19 -14.14 -2.76
C VAL A 65 -8.78 -14.21 -4.23
N GLU A 66 -9.63 -14.80 -5.06
CA GLU A 66 -9.42 -14.85 -6.51
C GLU A 66 -9.62 -13.45 -7.12
N GLY A 67 -8.72 -13.07 -8.07
CA GLY A 67 -8.82 -11.80 -8.81
C GLY A 67 -9.73 -11.88 -10.04
N PRO A 68 -9.76 -10.83 -10.86
CA PRO A 68 -8.96 -9.60 -10.74
C PRO A 68 -9.44 -8.66 -9.61
N TYR A 69 -8.52 -7.96 -8.95
CA TYR A 69 -8.92 -6.92 -8.01
C TYR A 69 -9.08 -5.57 -8.70
N SER A 70 -9.79 -4.66 -8.03
CA SER A 70 -9.91 -3.25 -8.39
C SER A 70 -9.50 -2.36 -7.21
N PHE A 71 -9.19 -1.08 -7.45
CA PHE A 71 -8.97 -0.15 -6.36
C PHE A 71 -10.21 0.04 -5.50
N GLU A 72 -11.40 -0.03 -6.07
CA GLU A 72 -12.65 0.01 -5.31
C GLU A 72 -12.74 -1.14 -4.30
N MET A 73 -12.32 -2.36 -4.66
CA MET A 73 -12.26 -3.49 -3.72
C MET A 73 -11.25 -3.19 -2.59
N LEU A 74 -10.07 -2.66 -2.91
CA LEU A 74 -9.04 -2.34 -1.92
C LEU A 74 -9.46 -1.17 -1.01
N GLU A 75 -10.16 -0.18 -1.54
CA GLU A 75 -10.77 0.90 -0.77
C GLU A 75 -11.84 0.37 0.19
N ASN A 76 -12.74 -0.50 -0.31
CA ASN A 76 -13.80 -1.11 0.49
C ASN A 76 -13.24 -2.01 1.60
N ASP A 77 -12.11 -2.67 1.40
CA ASP A 77 -11.42 -3.40 2.46
C ASP A 77 -11.08 -2.49 3.65
N VAL A 78 -10.55 -1.30 3.35
CA VAL A 78 -10.22 -0.32 4.41
C VAL A 78 -11.48 0.18 5.11
N ILE A 79 -12.55 0.46 4.38
CA ILE A 79 -13.83 0.88 4.97
C ILE A 79 -14.42 -0.24 5.83
N THR A 80 -14.37 -1.49 5.37
CA THR A 80 -14.81 -2.66 6.14
C THR A 80 -14.02 -2.82 7.45
N ILE A 81 -12.72 -2.56 7.44
CA ILE A 81 -11.91 -2.55 8.67
C ILE A 81 -12.38 -1.46 9.63
N LEU A 82 -12.60 -0.23 9.13
CA LEU A 82 -13.11 0.87 9.96
C LEU A 82 -14.45 0.54 10.58
N ASP A 83 -15.38 -0.02 9.81
CA ASP A 83 -16.73 -0.37 10.24
C ASP A 83 -16.71 -1.50 11.26
N ALA A 84 -15.93 -2.56 11.01
CA ALA A 84 -15.79 -3.69 11.92
C ALA A 84 -15.15 -3.31 13.28
N LEU A 85 -14.33 -2.27 13.30
CA LEU A 85 -13.71 -1.74 14.51
C LEU A 85 -14.48 -0.56 15.13
N GLU A 86 -15.66 -0.22 14.59
CA GLU A 86 -16.50 0.91 15.02
C GLU A 86 -15.72 2.25 15.03
N ILE A 87 -14.83 2.44 14.06
CA ILE A 87 -14.02 3.65 13.92
C ILE A 87 -14.68 4.59 12.92
N ASP A 88 -15.18 5.74 13.40
CA ASP A 88 -15.77 6.77 12.54
C ASP A 88 -14.73 7.39 11.62
N LYS A 89 -13.58 7.80 12.17
CA LYS A 89 -12.49 8.45 11.42
C LYS A 89 -11.10 8.00 11.87
N ALA A 90 -10.20 7.86 10.89
CA ALA A 90 -8.79 7.56 11.13
C ALA A 90 -7.89 8.49 10.31
N HIS A 91 -6.59 8.47 10.61
CA HIS A 91 -5.54 8.85 9.66
C HIS A 91 -5.22 7.64 8.78
N PHE A 92 -4.68 7.88 7.59
CA PHE A 92 -4.28 6.81 6.68
C PHE A 92 -2.86 7.03 6.16
N VAL A 93 -2.06 5.97 6.13
CA VAL A 93 -0.73 5.94 5.52
C VAL A 93 -0.69 4.77 4.56
N GLY A 94 -0.39 5.05 3.31
CA GLY A 94 -0.23 4.00 2.30
C GLY A 94 1.09 4.11 1.55
N LEU A 95 1.71 2.97 1.27
CA LEU A 95 2.93 2.90 0.46
C LEU A 95 2.65 2.12 -0.83
N SER A 96 3.08 2.66 -1.98
CA SER A 96 2.93 2.03 -3.29
C SER A 96 1.46 1.76 -3.61
N ILE A 97 1.02 0.49 -3.76
CA ILE A 97 -0.40 0.17 -3.96
C ILE A 97 -1.28 0.69 -2.82
N GLY A 98 -0.78 0.67 -1.57
CA GLY A 98 -1.46 1.30 -0.44
C GLY A 98 -1.54 2.83 -0.58
N GLY A 99 -0.52 3.46 -1.15
CA GLY A 99 -0.53 4.88 -1.52
C GLY A 99 -1.55 5.18 -2.62
N MET A 100 -1.65 4.32 -3.63
CA MET A 100 -2.67 4.44 -4.69
C MET A 100 -4.08 4.22 -4.14
N THR A 101 -4.27 3.26 -3.23
CA THR A 101 -5.52 3.08 -2.47
C THR A 101 -5.88 4.35 -1.69
N SER A 102 -4.90 5.04 -1.11
CA SER A 102 -5.11 6.28 -0.38
C SER A 102 -5.70 7.40 -1.25
N LEU A 103 -5.37 7.43 -2.55
CA LEU A 103 -5.95 8.39 -3.51
C LEU A 103 -7.43 8.12 -3.71
N GLY A 104 -7.83 6.87 -3.92
CA GLY A 104 -9.24 6.49 -4.04
C GLY A 104 -10.03 6.79 -2.76
N LEU A 105 -9.45 6.50 -1.58
CA LEU A 105 -10.05 6.86 -0.30
C LEU A 105 -10.21 8.38 -0.14
N ALA A 106 -9.22 9.17 -0.58
CA ALA A 106 -9.28 10.63 -0.57
C ALA A 106 -10.33 11.19 -1.52
N LEU A 107 -10.63 10.51 -2.62
CA LEU A 107 -11.63 10.92 -3.61
C LEU A 107 -13.05 10.53 -3.19
N LYS A 108 -13.25 9.29 -2.73
CA LYS A 108 -14.60 8.70 -2.57
C LYS A 108 -15.05 8.58 -1.12
N HIS A 109 -14.11 8.51 -0.15
CA HIS A 109 -14.41 8.24 1.26
C HIS A 109 -13.87 9.33 2.20
N GLN A 110 -13.83 10.58 1.77
CA GLN A 110 -13.21 11.70 2.46
C GLN A 110 -13.71 11.89 3.90
N SER A 111 -14.99 11.60 4.19
CA SER A 111 -15.57 11.74 5.53
C SER A 111 -14.95 10.80 6.57
N ARG A 112 -14.36 9.68 6.14
CA ARG A 112 -13.78 8.65 7.01
C ARG A 112 -12.31 8.92 7.40
N PHE A 113 -11.69 9.96 6.81
CA PHE A 113 -10.27 10.22 7.05
C PHE A 113 -10.00 11.64 7.51
N ASN A 114 -9.09 11.80 8.50
CA ASN A 114 -8.64 13.10 8.99
C ASN A 114 -7.50 13.64 8.10
N LYS A 115 -6.39 12.91 8.01
CA LYS A 115 -5.23 13.21 7.17
C LYS A 115 -4.78 11.95 6.46
N ILE A 116 -4.23 12.11 5.27
CA ILE A 116 -3.79 11.00 4.42
C ILE A 116 -2.33 11.22 4.01
N ILE A 117 -1.51 10.17 4.13
CA ILE A 117 -0.13 10.15 3.65
C ILE A 117 -0.05 9.13 2.52
N CYS A 118 0.36 9.60 1.35
CA CYS A 118 0.58 8.81 0.14
C CYS A 118 2.09 8.71 -0.12
N CYS A 119 2.65 7.53 0.00
CA CYS A 119 4.08 7.29 -0.17
C CYS A 119 4.35 6.49 -1.45
N ALA A 120 5.34 6.92 -2.24
CA ALA A 120 5.88 6.19 -3.39
C ALA A 120 4.79 5.60 -4.30
N ALA A 121 3.86 6.44 -4.78
CA ALA A 121 2.68 6.04 -5.53
C ALA A 121 2.55 6.79 -6.86
N ARG A 122 1.63 6.36 -7.68
CA ARG A 122 1.19 7.02 -8.92
C ARG A 122 -0.31 7.25 -8.88
N ALA A 123 -0.81 8.14 -9.73
CA ALA A 123 -2.25 8.35 -9.92
C ALA A 123 -2.75 7.94 -11.31
N ASP A 124 -1.86 7.46 -12.18
CA ASP A 124 -2.11 7.10 -13.58
C ASP A 124 -1.47 5.76 -13.97
N ASN A 125 -1.80 5.25 -15.13
CA ASN A 125 -1.31 3.99 -15.68
C ASN A 125 -0.75 4.14 -17.10
N PRO A 126 0.36 4.86 -17.33
CA PRO A 126 0.93 5.02 -18.66
C PRO A 126 1.32 3.65 -19.26
N PRO A 127 1.33 3.51 -20.61
CA PRO A 127 1.56 2.23 -21.28
C PRO A 127 2.79 1.45 -20.80
N PRO A 128 3.96 2.05 -20.54
CA PRO A 128 5.12 1.32 -20.02
C PRO A 128 4.88 0.73 -18.62
N PHE A 129 4.10 1.41 -17.79
CA PHE A 129 3.72 0.90 -16.46
C PHE A 129 2.80 -0.31 -16.59
N VAL A 130 1.78 -0.25 -17.44
CA VAL A 130 0.87 -1.37 -17.71
C VAL A 130 1.65 -2.57 -18.23
N GLU A 131 2.57 -2.36 -19.18
CA GLU A 131 3.39 -3.43 -19.77
C GLU A 131 4.30 -4.08 -18.72
N SER A 132 4.89 -3.30 -17.83
CA SER A 132 5.71 -3.86 -16.74
C SER A 132 4.91 -4.78 -15.81
N TRP A 133 3.60 -4.53 -15.64
CA TRP A 133 2.74 -5.40 -14.86
C TRP A 133 2.32 -6.64 -15.63
N ASN A 134 2.09 -6.56 -16.96
CA ASN A 134 1.85 -7.73 -17.80
C ASN A 134 3.02 -8.72 -17.71
N GLN A 135 4.26 -8.22 -17.80
CA GLN A 135 5.47 -9.06 -17.70
C GLN A 135 5.57 -9.74 -16.32
N ARG A 136 5.28 -9.02 -15.22
CA ARG A 136 5.30 -9.61 -13.87
C ARG A 136 4.21 -10.66 -13.67
N ILE A 137 3.01 -10.42 -14.20
CA ILE A 137 1.92 -11.42 -14.18
C ILE A 137 2.39 -12.69 -14.87
N ALA A 138 2.95 -12.60 -16.09
CA ALA A 138 3.44 -13.75 -16.82
C ALA A 138 4.54 -14.53 -16.06
N ILE A 139 5.47 -13.81 -15.39
CA ILE A 139 6.50 -14.45 -14.56
C ILE A 139 5.85 -15.21 -13.39
N ILE A 140 4.84 -14.63 -12.75
CA ILE A 140 4.19 -15.26 -11.60
C ILE A 140 3.33 -16.45 -12.02
N GLU A 141 2.68 -16.39 -13.17
CA GLU A 141 1.95 -17.53 -13.74
C GLU A 141 2.87 -18.71 -14.04
N GLU A 142 4.11 -18.45 -14.45
CA GLU A 142 5.12 -19.48 -14.75
C GLU A 142 5.86 -20.00 -13.49
N LYS A 143 6.26 -19.08 -12.59
CA LYS A 143 7.26 -19.35 -11.53
C LYS A 143 6.77 -19.05 -10.10
N GLY A 144 5.50 -18.64 -9.95
CA GLY A 144 5.01 -18.13 -8.68
C GLY A 144 5.63 -16.78 -8.29
N THR A 145 5.31 -16.30 -7.11
CA THR A 145 5.86 -15.03 -6.58
C THR A 145 7.37 -15.05 -6.37
N GLU A 146 7.97 -16.24 -6.25
CA GLU A 146 9.43 -16.37 -6.18
C GLU A 146 10.14 -15.80 -7.42
N GLY A 147 9.52 -15.92 -8.60
CA GLY A 147 10.06 -15.40 -9.86
C GLY A 147 10.22 -13.86 -9.92
N VAL A 148 9.56 -13.12 -9.06
CA VAL A 148 9.64 -11.65 -9.02
C VAL A 148 10.43 -11.10 -7.82
N VAL A 149 10.98 -11.96 -6.96
CA VAL A 149 11.69 -11.55 -5.74
C VAL A 149 12.87 -10.64 -6.06
N ASP A 150 13.84 -11.13 -6.81
CA ASP A 150 15.08 -10.41 -7.05
C ASP A 150 14.83 -9.06 -7.75
N GLY A 151 14.03 -9.07 -8.82
CA GLY A 151 13.68 -7.84 -9.51
C GLY A 151 12.86 -6.85 -8.65
N SER A 152 12.16 -7.32 -7.62
CA SER A 152 11.48 -6.43 -6.66
C SER A 152 12.47 -5.80 -5.70
N ILE A 153 13.39 -6.58 -5.15
CA ILE A 153 14.44 -6.11 -4.26
C ILE A 153 15.34 -5.08 -4.95
N GLU A 154 15.70 -5.31 -6.21
CA GLU A 154 16.49 -4.37 -7.01
C GLU A 154 15.79 -3.03 -7.27
N ARG A 155 14.46 -3.05 -7.41
CA ARG A 155 13.67 -1.82 -7.57
C ARG A 155 13.43 -1.07 -6.26
N TRP A 156 13.32 -1.78 -5.14
CA TRP A 156 12.97 -1.18 -3.85
C TRP A 156 14.16 -0.59 -3.11
N TYR A 157 15.34 -1.18 -3.30
CA TYR A 157 16.54 -0.82 -2.55
C TYR A 157 17.70 -0.49 -3.47
N SER A 158 18.38 0.61 -3.23
CA SER A 158 19.62 0.96 -3.94
C SER A 158 20.70 -0.09 -3.71
N ASP A 159 21.69 -0.17 -4.63
CA ASP A 159 22.83 -1.05 -4.50
C ASP A 159 23.59 -0.83 -3.19
N GLU A 160 23.79 0.43 -2.82
CA GLU A 160 24.41 0.81 -1.55
C GLU A 160 23.67 0.24 -0.35
N PHE A 161 22.34 0.34 -0.34
CA PHE A 161 21.51 -0.22 0.72
C PHE A 161 21.61 -1.74 0.78
N ARG A 162 21.53 -2.43 -0.37
CA ARG A 162 21.55 -3.89 -0.47
C ARG A 162 22.91 -4.50 -0.09
N LEU A 163 24.02 -3.79 -0.38
CA LEU A 163 25.36 -4.25 -0.09
C LEU A 163 25.78 -3.98 1.37
N ASN A 164 25.05 -3.14 2.09
CA ASN A 164 25.34 -2.87 3.48
C ASN A 164 24.81 -3.98 4.39
N LYS A 165 25.70 -4.71 5.04
CA LYS A 165 25.38 -5.82 5.95
C LYS A 165 24.41 -5.46 7.07
N SER A 166 24.38 -4.20 7.50
CA SER A 166 23.43 -3.76 8.54
C SER A 166 21.98 -3.80 8.06
N ASN A 167 21.73 -3.84 6.75
CA ASN A 167 20.42 -3.86 6.13
C ASN A 167 19.97 -5.27 5.68
N GLU A 168 20.83 -6.29 5.86
CA GLU A 168 20.59 -7.66 5.40
C GLU A 168 19.24 -8.20 5.92
N GLN A 169 18.93 -7.99 7.19
CA GLN A 169 17.68 -8.43 7.79
C GLN A 169 16.45 -7.76 7.13
N ILE A 170 16.54 -6.50 6.72
CA ILE A 170 15.46 -5.78 6.06
C ILE A 170 15.23 -6.34 4.65
N VAL A 171 16.33 -6.59 3.93
CA VAL A 171 16.29 -7.16 2.57
C VAL A 171 15.70 -8.58 2.61
N ASP A 172 16.16 -9.41 3.54
CA ASP A 172 15.69 -10.80 3.67
C ASP A 172 14.22 -10.85 4.12
N LEU A 173 13.81 -10.01 5.06
CA LEU A 173 12.41 -9.88 5.44
C LEU A 173 11.55 -9.51 4.22
N SER A 174 12.03 -8.60 3.37
CA SER A 174 11.31 -8.19 2.16
C SER A 174 11.18 -9.33 1.15
N LYS A 175 12.23 -10.12 0.95
CA LYS A 175 12.18 -11.34 0.12
C LYS A 175 11.16 -12.34 0.65
N ASP A 176 11.17 -12.57 1.97
CA ASP A 176 10.24 -13.50 2.62
C ASP A 176 8.78 -13.06 2.45
N MET A 177 8.48 -11.78 2.62
CA MET A 177 7.13 -11.25 2.42
C MET A 177 6.63 -11.49 0.99
N ILE A 178 7.49 -11.24 -0.03
CA ILE A 178 7.14 -11.48 -1.43
C ILE A 178 6.84 -12.97 -1.66
N LYS A 179 7.69 -13.87 -1.17
CA LYS A 179 7.52 -15.33 -1.32
C LYS A 179 6.24 -15.85 -0.66
N LEU A 180 5.87 -15.26 0.48
CA LEU A 180 4.66 -15.63 1.23
C LEU A 180 3.37 -15.05 0.62
N THR A 181 3.47 -14.09 -0.28
CA THR A 181 2.31 -13.54 -0.98
C THR A 181 1.75 -14.58 -1.96
N SER A 182 0.44 -14.81 -1.92
CA SER A 182 -0.18 -15.74 -2.86
C SER A 182 -0.09 -15.23 -4.31
N SER A 183 0.10 -16.13 -5.28
CA SER A 183 0.11 -15.75 -6.70
C SER A 183 -1.19 -15.04 -7.10
N ASN A 184 -2.35 -15.55 -6.63
CA ASN A 184 -3.65 -14.92 -6.88
C ASN A 184 -3.72 -13.51 -6.30
N GLY A 185 -3.21 -13.29 -5.08
CA GLY A 185 -3.17 -11.97 -4.45
C GLY A 185 -2.29 -10.98 -5.19
N TYR A 186 -1.09 -11.41 -5.57
CA TYR A 186 -0.17 -10.56 -6.33
C TYR A 186 -0.75 -10.20 -7.71
N ILE A 187 -1.22 -11.19 -8.48
CA ILE A 187 -1.84 -11.00 -9.80
C ILE A 187 -3.10 -10.14 -9.70
N GLY A 188 -3.96 -10.41 -8.70
CA GLY A 188 -5.15 -9.61 -8.45
C GLY A 188 -4.84 -8.13 -8.25
N CYS A 189 -3.86 -7.81 -7.39
CA CYS A 189 -3.38 -6.44 -7.21
C CYS A 189 -2.73 -5.85 -8.47
N ALA A 190 -1.97 -6.65 -9.23
CA ALA A 190 -1.37 -6.20 -10.49
C ALA A 190 -2.46 -5.78 -11.51
N HIS A 191 -3.60 -6.45 -11.54
CA HIS A 191 -4.75 -6.02 -12.35
C HIS A 191 -5.32 -4.68 -11.89
N ALA A 192 -5.46 -4.44 -10.58
CA ALA A 192 -5.87 -3.12 -10.08
C ALA A 192 -4.91 -2.02 -10.53
N LEU A 193 -3.59 -2.25 -10.44
CA LEU A 193 -2.56 -1.29 -10.86
C LEU A 193 -2.67 -0.93 -12.34
N LYS A 194 -3.01 -1.87 -13.20
CA LYS A 194 -3.19 -1.63 -14.65
C LYS A 194 -4.40 -0.75 -14.98
N THR A 195 -5.34 -0.58 -14.06
CA THR A 195 -6.56 0.23 -14.25
C THR A 195 -6.53 1.55 -13.48
N LEU A 196 -5.41 1.89 -12.84
CA LEU A 196 -5.25 3.12 -12.05
C LEU A 196 -5.52 4.38 -12.89
N ASN A 197 -6.44 5.24 -12.43
CA ASN A 197 -6.80 6.46 -13.17
C ASN A 197 -7.43 7.50 -12.24
N TYR A 198 -6.65 8.07 -11.33
CA TYR A 198 -7.10 9.09 -10.37
C TYR A 198 -6.55 10.49 -10.65
N LEU A 199 -5.56 10.62 -11.55
CA LEU A 199 -4.80 11.87 -11.72
C LEU A 199 -5.70 13.08 -11.97
N LYS A 200 -6.68 12.93 -12.85
CA LYS A 200 -7.60 14.04 -13.24
C LYS A 200 -8.55 14.47 -12.13
N GLU A 201 -8.81 13.59 -11.17
CA GLU A 201 -9.77 13.82 -10.09
C GLU A 201 -9.12 14.41 -8.83
N LEU A 202 -7.78 14.42 -8.73
CA LEU A 202 -7.06 14.88 -7.54
C LEU A 202 -7.41 16.31 -7.12
N SER A 203 -7.80 17.17 -8.06
CA SER A 203 -8.25 18.55 -7.80
C SER A 203 -9.54 18.62 -6.98
N THR A 204 -10.30 17.53 -6.87
CA THR A 204 -11.54 17.47 -6.09
C THR A 204 -11.33 17.01 -4.64
N VAL A 205 -10.11 16.58 -4.31
CA VAL A 205 -9.79 16.13 -2.95
C VAL A 205 -9.84 17.31 -1.97
N ASN A 206 -10.63 17.16 -0.92
CA ASN A 206 -10.78 18.18 0.13
C ASN A 206 -10.25 17.68 1.50
N ARG A 207 -9.12 16.99 1.49
CA ARG A 207 -8.44 16.52 2.72
C ARG A 207 -6.99 16.95 2.71
N GLN A 208 -6.43 17.11 3.91
CA GLN A 208 -4.99 17.33 4.02
C GLN A 208 -4.25 16.06 3.60
N MET A 209 -3.40 16.20 2.59
CA MET A 209 -2.55 15.12 2.11
C MET A 209 -1.07 15.47 2.23
N LEU A 210 -0.27 14.45 2.53
CA LEU A 210 1.19 14.51 2.42
C LEU A 210 1.62 13.48 1.38
N PHE A 211 2.35 13.93 0.38
CA PHE A 211 2.99 13.06 -0.62
C PHE A 211 4.46 12.89 -0.27
N ILE A 212 4.94 11.65 -0.19
CA ILE A 212 6.34 11.34 0.11
C ILE A 212 6.90 10.47 -1.01
N SER A 213 7.96 10.92 -1.67
CA SER A 213 8.69 10.14 -2.68
C SER A 213 10.12 9.84 -2.24
N GLY A 214 10.71 8.79 -2.80
CA GLY A 214 12.16 8.59 -2.82
C GLY A 214 12.77 9.28 -4.03
N GLU A 215 13.94 9.91 -3.88
CA GLU A 215 14.64 10.58 -4.98
C GLU A 215 14.96 9.62 -6.14
N LYS A 216 15.28 8.36 -5.81
CA LYS A 216 15.70 7.32 -6.77
C LYS A 216 14.58 6.36 -7.16
N ASP A 217 13.33 6.64 -6.78
CA ASP A 217 12.21 5.75 -7.09
C ASP A 217 11.88 5.77 -8.58
N MET A 218 12.08 4.63 -9.25
CA MET A 218 11.78 4.46 -10.68
C MET A 218 10.33 4.02 -10.94
N GLY A 219 9.65 3.46 -9.94
CA GLY A 219 8.27 2.98 -10.05
C GLY A 219 7.24 4.09 -9.84
N ALA A 220 7.54 5.01 -8.93
CA ALA A 220 6.78 6.21 -8.62
C ALA A 220 7.72 7.43 -8.61
N PRO A 221 8.14 7.91 -9.80
CA PRO A 221 9.15 8.97 -9.90
C PRO A 221 8.78 10.22 -9.09
N ALA A 222 9.78 10.83 -8.45
CA ALA A 222 9.61 12.01 -7.60
C ALA A 222 8.81 13.12 -8.30
N ILE A 223 9.07 13.34 -9.59
CA ILE A 223 8.36 14.35 -10.39
C ILE A 223 6.86 14.06 -10.52
N ALA A 224 6.47 12.78 -10.66
CA ALA A 224 5.05 12.41 -10.72
C ALA A 224 4.36 12.59 -9.37
N MET A 225 5.04 12.31 -8.25
CA MET A 225 4.55 12.55 -6.90
C MET A 225 4.39 14.04 -6.60
N GLU A 226 5.32 14.87 -7.05
CA GLU A 226 5.26 16.33 -6.94
C GLU A 226 4.09 16.89 -7.76
N GLU A 227 3.89 16.42 -9.00
CA GLU A 227 2.74 16.78 -9.83
C GLU A 227 1.42 16.43 -9.14
N MET A 228 1.28 15.23 -8.57
CA MET A 228 0.10 14.84 -7.81
C MET A 228 -0.15 15.79 -6.64
N SER A 229 0.91 16.21 -5.94
CA SER A 229 0.79 17.19 -4.86
C SER A 229 0.31 18.55 -5.38
N HIS A 230 0.83 19.04 -6.49
CA HIS A 230 0.38 20.32 -7.08
C HIS A 230 -1.08 20.29 -7.54
N LEU A 231 -1.56 19.13 -8.00
CA LEU A 231 -2.96 18.94 -8.41
C LEU A 231 -3.92 18.80 -7.22
N THR A 232 -3.42 18.39 -6.04
CA THR A 232 -4.24 18.11 -4.87
C THR A 232 -4.32 19.33 -3.95
N PRO A 233 -5.50 19.93 -3.71
CA PRO A 233 -5.65 21.02 -2.75
C PRO A 233 -5.23 20.62 -1.33
N ASN A 234 -4.70 21.57 -0.56
CA ASN A 234 -4.27 21.36 0.84
C ASN A 234 -3.24 20.25 1.03
N SER A 235 -2.41 20.00 0.04
CA SER A 235 -1.36 19.00 0.11
C SER A 235 0.02 19.59 0.41
N LYS A 236 0.94 18.71 0.80
CA LYS A 236 2.38 18.97 0.92
C LYS A 236 3.14 17.84 0.22
N TYR A 237 4.34 18.17 -0.24
CA TYR A 237 5.25 17.22 -0.87
C TYR A 237 6.60 17.17 -0.13
N VAL A 238 7.17 15.99 0.01
CA VAL A 238 8.51 15.74 0.54
C VAL A 238 9.19 14.68 -0.31
N CYS A 239 10.42 14.94 -0.73
CA CYS A 239 11.31 13.96 -1.35
C CYS A 239 12.41 13.57 -0.34
N ILE A 240 12.69 12.28 -0.18
CA ILE A 240 13.70 11.71 0.72
C ILE A 240 14.74 10.91 -0.06
#